data_9281493d1eb1f82165b17babb43e54d9
#
_entry.id   9281493d1eb1f82165b17babb43e54d9
#
_cell.length_a   1.000
_cell.length_b   1.000
_cell.length_c   1.000
_cell.angle_alpha   90.00
_cell.angle_beta   90.00
_cell.angle_gamma   90.00
#
_symmetry.space_group_name_H-M   'P 1'
#
loop_
_entity.id
_entity.type
_entity.pdbx_description
1 polymer ?
#
loop_
_entity_poly.entity_id
_entity_poly.type
_entity_poly.pdbx_seq_one_letter_code
_entity_poly.pdbx_strand_id
1 'polypeptide(L)'
;MREVAVGLLGAGTVGSGVWELLKKNGALIKNKSGIDLRVLKVADKDQKIKKTLGIADEVFTQDPMEVLNNPDIDIVVELIGGTTVAKELILSAAGKKKHIVTANKALLAQYGGEIFDRVLQEEVEIGFEASVGGGIPIIKTIREALVGNRITKIIGILNGTSNFILTKMTREGIDFDRALEQAQALGFAETDPNLDISGGDARHKIAILSSFAFNTVIDHDSVYMEGIDGIDIKDIAYAEEFGFVTKLLAVAQLFDHGILVKVHPTLVNKENPLAAVLWEDNAVMVESDFLGTSMYYGKGAGARPTASAVVADITDIAGRILSRSEYNSKRYAFFSDLQQIAFEKSRTRYYFRFNVLDRPGILSKIAGVLGDNRISIASVIQKEKEEKFEHVPLVMMTHDAVEEDVRKAMKTIDSFPEVEGESRIIRVLVD
;
A
#
# COMPACT_ATOMS: atom_id res chain seq x y z
N MET A 1 -15.38 19.65 31.02
CA MET A 1 -14.85 18.86 29.91
C MET A 1 -15.44 19.45 28.63
N ARG A 2 -14.64 19.64 27.61
CA ARG A 2 -15.10 20.21 26.35
C ARG A 2 -15.55 19.08 25.44
N GLU A 3 -16.70 19.25 24.81
CA GLU A 3 -17.27 18.33 23.82
C GLU A 3 -16.77 18.73 22.43
N VAL A 4 -16.46 17.74 21.57
CA VAL A 4 -16.12 17.94 20.16
C VAL A 4 -17.10 17.12 19.32
N ALA A 5 -17.75 17.78 18.40
CA ALA A 5 -18.82 17.22 17.58
C ALA A 5 -18.31 16.66 16.25
N VAL A 6 -18.79 15.47 15.90
CA VAL A 6 -18.35 14.71 14.73
C VAL A 6 -19.55 14.44 13.82
N GLY A 7 -19.35 14.61 12.52
CA GLY A 7 -20.27 14.19 11.48
C GLY A 7 -19.65 13.09 10.62
N LEU A 8 -20.35 11.98 10.43
CA LEU A 8 -19.89 10.87 9.61
C LEU A 8 -20.55 10.93 8.22
N LEU A 9 -19.76 10.83 7.18
CA LEU A 9 -20.17 10.66 5.79
C LEU A 9 -19.84 9.24 5.35
N GLY A 10 -20.84 8.37 5.29
CA GLY A 10 -20.71 6.94 5.03
C GLY A 10 -20.69 6.12 6.33
N ALA A 11 -21.60 5.15 6.41
CA ALA A 11 -21.69 4.19 7.50
C ALA A 11 -21.55 2.72 7.03
N GLY A 12 -20.86 2.53 5.90
CA GLY A 12 -20.49 1.21 5.37
C GLY A 12 -19.51 0.47 6.30
N THR A 13 -18.64 -0.37 5.75
CA THR A 13 -17.73 -1.23 6.54
C THR A 13 -16.92 -0.45 7.58
N VAL A 14 -16.25 0.64 7.17
CA VAL A 14 -15.41 1.42 8.08
C VAL A 14 -16.25 2.31 8.98
N GLY A 15 -17.25 3.00 8.43
CA GLY A 15 -18.10 3.90 9.20
C GLY A 15 -18.91 3.20 10.30
N SER A 16 -19.40 1.98 10.05
CA SER A 16 -20.01 1.14 11.08
C SER A 16 -19.02 0.78 12.20
N GLY A 17 -17.78 0.48 11.85
CA GLY A 17 -16.70 0.25 12.82
C GLY A 17 -16.42 1.48 13.68
N VAL A 18 -16.38 2.67 13.08
CA VAL A 18 -16.19 3.95 13.81
C VAL A 18 -17.36 4.20 14.77
N TRP A 19 -18.59 4.03 14.29
CA TRP A 19 -19.79 4.15 15.13
C TRP A 19 -19.75 3.17 16.32
N GLU A 20 -19.47 1.88 16.06
CA GLU A 20 -19.37 0.85 17.10
C GLU A 20 -18.27 1.22 18.13
N LEU A 21 -17.09 1.64 17.66
CA LEU A 21 -15.97 1.97 18.54
C LEU A 21 -16.29 3.17 19.43
N LEU A 22 -16.82 4.26 18.87
CA LEU A 22 -17.19 5.45 19.64
C LEU A 22 -18.29 5.13 20.67
N LYS A 23 -19.29 4.34 20.27
CA LYS A 23 -20.37 3.91 21.18
C LYS A 23 -19.86 3.04 22.33
N LYS A 24 -18.97 2.07 22.02
CA LYS A 24 -18.47 1.09 23.00
C LYS A 24 -17.38 1.66 23.90
N ASN A 25 -16.45 2.41 23.32
CA ASN A 25 -15.23 2.88 23.98
C ASN A 25 -15.23 4.39 24.26
N GLY A 26 -16.32 5.10 24.05
CA GLY A 26 -16.39 6.56 24.27
C GLY A 26 -15.95 6.98 25.67
N ALA A 27 -16.40 6.26 26.70
CA ALA A 27 -15.97 6.51 28.08
C ALA A 27 -14.46 6.28 28.29
N LEU A 28 -13.90 5.26 27.66
CA LEU A 28 -12.45 4.99 27.68
C LEU A 28 -11.65 6.11 27.01
N ILE A 29 -12.10 6.54 25.81
CA ILE A 29 -11.49 7.64 25.07
C ILE A 29 -11.52 8.91 25.92
N LYS A 30 -12.69 9.25 26.47
CA LYS A 30 -12.86 10.39 27.35
C LYS A 30 -11.92 10.36 28.56
N ASN A 31 -11.79 9.20 29.21
CA ASN A 31 -10.92 9.05 30.39
C ASN A 31 -9.43 9.17 30.03
N LYS A 32 -9.03 8.67 28.84
CA LYS A 32 -7.62 8.72 28.42
C LYS A 32 -7.20 10.07 27.86
N SER A 33 -8.07 10.70 27.07
CA SER A 33 -7.75 11.93 26.33
C SER A 33 -8.27 13.21 27.02
N GLY A 34 -9.22 13.09 27.96
CA GLY A 34 -9.96 14.22 28.51
C GLY A 34 -11.01 14.81 27.54
N ILE A 35 -11.23 14.19 26.37
CA ILE A 35 -12.06 14.68 25.28
C ILE A 35 -13.37 13.89 25.22
N ASP A 36 -14.48 14.58 25.14
CA ASP A 36 -15.80 14.00 24.90
C ASP A 36 -16.16 14.10 23.42
N LEU A 37 -16.12 12.98 22.70
CA LEU A 37 -16.43 12.90 21.27
C LEU A 37 -17.90 12.55 21.10
N ARG A 38 -18.64 13.37 20.38
CA ARG A 38 -20.07 13.15 20.12
C ARG A 38 -20.37 13.13 18.62
N VAL A 39 -20.96 12.05 18.14
CA VAL A 39 -21.48 11.99 16.78
C VAL A 39 -22.85 12.67 16.73
N LEU A 40 -22.95 13.80 16.02
CA LEU A 40 -24.20 14.54 15.86
C LEU A 40 -25.00 14.11 14.66
N LYS A 41 -24.34 13.76 13.55
CA LYS A 41 -24.99 13.33 12.33
C LYS A 41 -24.22 12.20 11.65
N VAL A 42 -24.95 11.28 11.04
CA VAL A 42 -24.45 10.20 10.18
C VAL A 42 -25.23 10.24 8.87
N ALA A 43 -24.54 10.50 7.78
CA ALA A 43 -25.12 10.50 6.45
C ALA A 43 -24.80 9.20 5.71
N ASP A 44 -25.81 8.46 5.28
CA ASP A 44 -25.67 7.29 4.41
C ASP A 44 -26.88 7.12 3.49
N LYS A 45 -26.65 6.68 2.24
CA LYS A 45 -27.73 6.43 1.27
C LYS A 45 -28.59 5.22 1.63
N ASP A 46 -28.01 4.22 2.33
CA ASP A 46 -28.72 3.01 2.71
C ASP A 46 -29.40 3.16 4.07
N GLN A 47 -30.73 3.36 4.04
CA GLN A 47 -31.52 3.44 5.26
C GLN A 47 -31.49 2.17 6.12
N LYS A 48 -31.15 1.00 5.57
CA LYS A 48 -31.06 -0.23 6.35
C LYS A 48 -29.95 -0.16 7.40
N ILE A 49 -28.87 0.57 7.10
CA ILE A 49 -27.74 0.79 8.00
C ILE A 49 -28.19 1.42 9.32
N LYS A 50 -29.12 2.37 9.27
CA LYS A 50 -29.68 3.01 10.46
C LYS A 50 -30.22 1.98 11.47
N LYS A 51 -31.03 1.01 10.98
CA LYS A 51 -31.58 -0.05 11.84
C LYS A 51 -30.53 -0.99 12.36
N THR A 52 -29.59 -1.38 11.47
CA THR A 52 -28.50 -2.32 11.80
C THR A 52 -27.60 -1.76 12.89
N LEU A 53 -27.27 -0.47 12.85
CA LEU A 53 -26.37 0.18 13.79
C LEU A 53 -27.11 0.80 15.01
N GLY A 54 -28.43 0.80 15.01
CA GLY A 54 -29.24 1.42 16.06
C GLY A 54 -29.01 2.91 16.18
N ILE A 55 -28.95 3.61 15.02
CA ILE A 55 -28.76 5.06 14.95
C ILE A 55 -30.15 5.72 15.11
N ALA A 56 -30.25 6.69 16.00
CA ALA A 56 -31.50 7.44 16.25
C ALA A 56 -31.90 8.30 15.03
N ASP A 57 -33.20 8.57 14.88
CA ASP A 57 -33.76 9.28 13.73
C ASP A 57 -33.18 10.69 13.58
N GLU A 58 -33.00 11.38 14.68
CA GLU A 58 -32.43 12.73 14.73
C GLU A 58 -30.92 12.78 14.33
N VAL A 59 -30.22 11.65 14.44
CA VAL A 59 -28.80 11.53 14.10
C VAL A 59 -28.58 11.08 12.66
N PHE A 60 -29.51 10.30 12.09
CA PHE A 60 -29.36 9.76 10.74
C PHE A 60 -29.94 10.70 9.67
N THR A 61 -29.23 10.81 8.53
CA THR A 61 -29.74 11.50 7.33
C THR A 61 -29.28 10.77 6.07
N GLN A 62 -29.98 11.01 4.94
CA GLN A 62 -29.53 10.59 3.61
C GLN A 62 -28.81 11.72 2.85
N ASP A 63 -28.92 12.95 3.33
CA ASP A 63 -28.29 14.11 2.72
C ASP A 63 -26.95 14.47 3.41
N PRO A 64 -25.81 14.29 2.74
CA PRO A 64 -24.50 14.66 3.30
C PRO A 64 -24.40 16.15 3.59
N MET A 65 -25.21 16.99 2.92
CA MET A 65 -25.20 18.44 3.16
C MET A 65 -25.75 18.82 4.53
N GLU A 66 -26.59 18.00 5.14
CA GLU A 66 -27.00 18.23 6.53
C GLU A 66 -25.84 18.10 7.52
N VAL A 67 -24.85 17.24 7.22
CA VAL A 67 -23.60 17.14 7.98
C VAL A 67 -22.74 18.38 7.76
N LEU A 68 -22.52 18.75 6.50
CA LEU A 68 -21.64 19.85 6.14
C LEU A 68 -22.16 21.23 6.55
N ASN A 69 -23.48 21.42 6.52
CA ASN A 69 -24.13 22.70 6.85
C ASN A 69 -24.43 22.85 8.35
N ASN A 70 -24.29 21.80 9.14
CA ASN A 70 -24.51 21.87 10.58
C ASN A 70 -23.37 22.67 11.26
N PRO A 71 -23.66 23.85 11.84
CA PRO A 71 -22.61 24.70 12.46
C PRO A 71 -21.98 24.08 13.71
N ASP A 72 -22.71 23.15 14.36
CA ASP A 72 -22.25 22.52 15.61
C ASP A 72 -21.26 21.36 15.36
N ILE A 73 -21.07 20.91 14.11
CA ILE A 73 -20.10 19.88 13.77
C ILE A 73 -18.71 20.50 13.56
N ASP A 74 -17.72 20.03 14.34
CA ASP A 74 -16.33 20.46 14.24
C ASP A 74 -15.53 19.63 13.23
N ILE A 75 -15.74 18.30 13.22
CA ILE A 75 -14.98 17.34 12.42
C ILE A 75 -15.91 16.55 11.51
N VAL A 76 -15.57 16.53 10.22
CA VAL A 76 -16.25 15.70 9.21
C VAL A 76 -15.37 14.49 8.89
N VAL A 77 -15.95 13.28 8.99
CA VAL A 77 -15.26 12.02 8.71
C VAL A 77 -15.79 11.45 7.40
N GLU A 78 -14.99 11.45 6.35
CA GLU A 78 -15.34 10.93 5.03
C GLU A 78 -14.96 9.45 4.92
N LEU A 79 -15.96 8.59 4.74
CA LEU A 79 -15.85 7.13 4.61
C LEU A 79 -16.75 6.58 3.50
N ILE A 80 -17.11 7.42 2.52
CA ILE A 80 -18.01 7.04 1.41
C ILE A 80 -17.27 6.20 0.38
N GLY A 81 -15.96 6.50 0.16
CA GLY A 81 -15.18 5.91 -0.92
C GLY A 81 -15.48 6.55 -2.29
N GLY A 82 -14.75 6.09 -3.32
CA GLY A 82 -14.73 6.74 -4.64
C GLY A 82 -13.97 8.07 -4.61
N THR A 83 -13.85 8.73 -5.76
CA THR A 83 -13.00 9.93 -5.84
C THR A 83 -13.78 11.20 -6.17
N THR A 84 -14.90 11.12 -6.88
CA THR A 84 -15.64 12.30 -7.37
C THR A 84 -16.43 12.98 -6.25
N VAL A 85 -17.43 12.29 -5.69
CA VAL A 85 -18.29 12.85 -4.63
C VAL A 85 -17.51 13.09 -3.34
N ALA A 86 -16.62 12.16 -2.98
CA ALA A 86 -15.79 12.32 -1.79
C ALA A 86 -14.90 13.57 -1.85
N LYS A 87 -14.31 13.87 -3.02
CA LYS A 87 -13.54 15.09 -3.26
C LYS A 87 -14.36 16.35 -3.02
N GLU A 88 -15.53 16.44 -3.64
CA GLU A 88 -16.42 17.60 -3.52
C GLU A 88 -16.81 17.84 -2.05
N LEU A 89 -17.15 16.77 -1.32
CA LEU A 89 -17.53 16.86 0.09
C LEU A 89 -16.38 17.29 0.99
N ILE A 90 -15.16 16.78 0.77
CA ILE A 90 -13.97 17.18 1.52
C ILE A 90 -13.61 18.65 1.26
N LEU A 91 -13.59 19.09 -0.01
CA LEU A 91 -13.31 20.48 -0.35
C LEU A 91 -14.39 21.42 0.21
N SER A 92 -15.66 21.02 0.20
CA SER A 92 -16.75 21.77 0.80
C SER A 92 -16.63 21.82 2.34
N ALA A 93 -16.25 20.72 3.00
CA ALA A 93 -16.02 20.69 4.45
C ALA A 93 -14.91 21.68 4.84
N ALA A 94 -13.77 21.65 4.12
CA ALA A 94 -12.68 22.60 4.32
C ALA A 94 -13.14 24.05 4.17
N GLY A 95 -13.86 24.38 3.07
CA GLY A 95 -14.41 25.71 2.83
C GLY A 95 -15.42 26.20 3.88
N LYS A 96 -15.99 25.28 4.66
CA LYS A 96 -16.87 25.56 5.82
C LYS A 96 -16.10 25.55 7.14
N LYS A 97 -14.79 25.57 7.11
CA LYS A 97 -13.90 25.57 8.29
C LYS A 97 -14.08 24.33 9.18
N LYS A 98 -14.49 23.19 8.59
CA LYS A 98 -14.58 21.94 9.32
C LYS A 98 -13.29 21.14 9.14
N HIS A 99 -12.80 20.59 10.25
CA HIS A 99 -11.67 19.64 10.19
C HIS A 99 -12.10 18.33 9.55
N ILE A 100 -11.17 17.59 9.00
CA ILE A 100 -11.45 16.44 8.13
C ILE A 100 -10.73 15.20 8.65
N VAL A 101 -11.39 14.05 8.55
CA VAL A 101 -10.74 12.74 8.66
C VAL A 101 -11.19 11.89 7.48
N THR A 102 -10.27 11.22 6.81
CA THR A 102 -10.61 10.33 5.68
C THR A 102 -9.78 9.04 5.71
N ALA A 103 -10.37 7.95 5.22
CA ALA A 103 -9.69 6.68 4.97
C ALA A 103 -9.46 6.44 3.45
N ASN A 104 -9.76 7.42 2.60
CA ASN A 104 -9.88 7.27 1.16
C ASN A 104 -8.52 7.40 0.46
N LYS A 105 -7.79 6.29 0.36
CA LYS A 105 -6.48 6.22 -0.27
C LYS A 105 -6.46 6.63 -1.74
N ALA A 106 -7.50 6.22 -2.50
CA ALA A 106 -7.59 6.54 -3.93
C ALA A 106 -7.75 8.05 -4.15
N LEU A 107 -8.58 8.67 -3.33
CA LEU A 107 -8.78 10.12 -3.35
C LEU A 107 -7.48 10.88 -3.04
N LEU A 108 -6.77 10.47 -1.99
CA LEU A 108 -5.51 11.13 -1.59
C LEU A 108 -4.37 10.89 -2.59
N ALA A 109 -4.29 9.70 -3.19
CA ALA A 109 -3.29 9.42 -4.21
C ALA A 109 -3.52 10.25 -5.49
N GLN A 110 -4.79 10.45 -5.88
CA GLN A 110 -5.16 11.13 -7.12
C GLN A 110 -5.28 12.65 -6.96
N TYR A 111 -5.83 13.11 -5.84
CA TYR A 111 -6.18 14.53 -5.63
C TYR A 111 -5.55 15.11 -4.34
N GLY A 112 -4.57 14.41 -3.77
CA GLY A 112 -3.95 14.82 -2.50
C GLY A 112 -3.39 16.24 -2.55
N GLY A 113 -2.71 16.63 -3.65
CA GLY A 113 -2.19 18.00 -3.81
C GLY A 113 -3.28 19.05 -3.65
N GLU A 114 -4.38 18.95 -4.41
CA GLU A 114 -5.51 19.88 -4.34
C GLU A 114 -6.19 19.90 -2.95
N ILE A 115 -6.32 18.73 -2.33
CA ILE A 115 -6.93 18.62 -1.00
C ILE A 115 -6.06 19.27 0.07
N PHE A 116 -4.75 18.99 0.07
CA PHE A 116 -3.82 19.57 1.04
C PHE A 116 -3.67 21.07 0.85
N ASP A 117 -3.62 21.57 -0.38
CA ASP A 117 -3.63 23.00 -0.68
C ASP A 117 -4.88 23.68 -0.12
N ARG A 118 -6.06 23.07 -0.31
CA ARG A 118 -7.30 23.59 0.25
C ARG A 118 -7.32 23.59 1.77
N VAL A 119 -6.85 22.52 2.39
CA VAL A 119 -6.71 22.39 3.85
C VAL A 119 -5.79 23.49 4.40
N LEU A 120 -4.68 23.76 3.72
CA LEU A 120 -3.73 24.83 4.06
C LEU A 120 -4.38 26.22 3.94
N GLN A 121 -5.05 26.52 2.83
CA GLN A 121 -5.75 27.79 2.60
C GLN A 121 -6.83 28.08 3.62
N GLU A 122 -7.56 27.05 4.04
CA GLU A 122 -8.65 27.19 5.00
C GLU A 122 -8.22 27.04 6.45
N GLU A 123 -6.93 26.75 6.71
CA GLU A 123 -6.36 26.55 8.04
C GLU A 123 -7.12 25.47 8.87
N VAL A 124 -7.51 24.37 8.22
CA VAL A 124 -8.17 23.22 8.85
C VAL A 124 -7.23 22.03 8.93
N GLU A 125 -7.46 21.15 9.91
CA GLU A 125 -6.70 19.92 10.06
C GLU A 125 -7.30 18.78 9.21
N ILE A 126 -6.43 17.90 8.69
CA ILE A 126 -6.85 16.66 8.03
C ILE A 126 -6.12 15.46 8.63
N GLY A 127 -6.87 14.45 9.08
CA GLY A 127 -6.38 13.14 9.51
C GLY A 127 -6.62 12.10 8.42
N PHE A 128 -5.63 11.27 8.14
CA PHE A 128 -5.73 10.25 7.08
C PHE A 128 -4.93 8.98 7.39
N GLU A 129 -4.67 8.70 8.66
CA GLU A 129 -3.96 7.50 9.12
C GLU A 129 -4.56 6.22 8.52
N ALA A 130 -5.89 6.16 8.47
CA ALA A 130 -6.63 5.02 7.97
C ALA A 130 -6.49 4.77 6.44
N SER A 131 -5.91 5.70 5.70
CA SER A 131 -5.71 5.58 4.25
C SER A 131 -4.60 4.59 3.87
N VAL A 132 -3.64 4.34 4.76
CA VAL A 132 -2.52 3.42 4.51
C VAL A 132 -2.30 2.50 5.69
N GLY A 133 -2.21 1.19 5.41
CA GLY A 133 -1.90 0.19 6.44
C GLY A 133 -3.04 -0.08 7.45
N GLY A 134 -4.25 0.44 7.21
CA GLY A 134 -5.44 0.19 8.00
C GLY A 134 -5.25 0.47 9.50
N GLY A 135 -4.97 -0.55 10.29
CA GLY A 135 -4.73 -0.43 11.73
C GLY A 135 -3.28 -0.15 12.13
N ILE A 136 -2.35 -0.10 11.18
CA ILE A 136 -0.92 0.17 11.44
C ILE A 136 -0.72 1.69 11.50
N PRO A 137 -0.22 2.26 12.62
CA PRO A 137 -0.06 3.71 12.78
C PRO A 137 1.19 4.22 12.04
N ILE A 138 1.20 4.15 10.72
CA ILE A 138 2.39 4.43 9.89
C ILE A 138 2.50 5.90 9.47
N ILE A 139 1.40 6.59 9.17
CA ILE A 139 1.42 8.00 8.78
C ILE A 139 1.92 8.86 9.95
N LYS A 140 1.37 8.65 11.15
CA LYS A 140 1.81 9.35 12.38
C LYS A 140 3.25 9.00 12.70
N THR A 141 3.65 7.74 12.54
CA THR A 141 5.03 7.33 12.73
C THR A 141 5.98 8.13 11.85
N ILE A 142 5.73 8.19 10.55
CA ILE A 142 6.57 8.93 9.59
C ILE A 142 6.60 10.42 9.92
N ARG A 143 5.44 11.00 10.23
CA ARG A 143 5.30 12.46 10.38
C ARG A 143 5.68 12.99 11.77
N GLU A 144 5.54 12.18 12.78
CA GLU A 144 5.67 12.61 14.18
C GLU A 144 6.80 11.86 14.90
N ALA A 145 6.76 10.53 14.95
CA ALA A 145 7.75 9.75 15.68
C ALA A 145 9.14 9.79 15.02
N LEU A 146 9.18 9.83 13.67
CA LEU A 146 10.43 9.87 12.90
C LEU A 146 10.80 11.27 12.39
N VAL A 147 10.16 12.33 12.89
CA VAL A 147 10.38 13.72 12.43
C VAL A 147 11.84 14.16 12.50
N GLY A 148 12.63 13.63 13.41
CA GLY A 148 14.07 13.91 13.54
C GLY A 148 14.97 13.04 12.69
N ASN A 149 14.44 12.13 11.89
CA ASN A 149 15.19 11.17 11.09
C ASN A 149 15.07 11.46 9.58
N ARG A 150 16.16 11.31 8.86
CA ARG A 150 16.12 11.27 7.40
C ARG A 150 15.75 9.85 6.98
N ILE A 151 14.51 9.67 6.51
CA ILE A 151 14.07 8.39 5.95
C ILE A 151 14.75 8.20 4.60
N THR A 152 15.38 7.04 4.39
CA THR A 152 16.10 6.69 3.17
C THR A 152 15.37 5.66 2.33
N LYS A 153 14.62 4.76 2.98
CA LYS A 153 13.90 3.70 2.25
C LYS A 153 12.63 3.29 3.01
N ILE A 154 11.58 2.99 2.27
CA ILE A 154 10.35 2.37 2.76
C ILE A 154 10.10 1.12 1.94
N ILE A 155 9.81 0.00 2.62
CA ILE A 155 9.46 -1.26 1.99
C ILE A 155 8.17 -1.75 2.63
N GLY A 156 7.10 -1.94 1.84
CA GLY A 156 5.80 -2.31 2.37
C GLY A 156 5.21 -3.56 1.73
N ILE A 157 4.66 -4.44 2.55
CA ILE A 157 3.62 -5.39 2.16
C ILE A 157 2.29 -4.68 2.45
N LEU A 158 1.76 -3.96 1.45
CA LEU A 158 0.66 -3.01 1.62
C LEU A 158 -0.70 -3.54 1.16
N ASN A 159 -0.73 -4.72 0.55
CA ASN A 159 -1.97 -5.35 0.09
C ASN A 159 -2.14 -6.74 0.72
N GLY A 160 -3.18 -6.92 1.54
CA GLY A 160 -3.45 -8.15 2.25
C GLY A 160 -3.94 -9.28 1.34
N THR A 161 -4.72 -8.97 0.29
CA THR A 161 -5.23 -9.94 -0.69
C THR A 161 -4.08 -10.61 -1.43
N SER A 162 -3.18 -9.81 -2.01
CA SER A 162 -2.00 -10.33 -2.71
C SER A 162 -1.07 -11.11 -1.79
N ASN A 163 -0.85 -10.64 -0.55
CA ASN A 163 -0.02 -11.38 0.41
C ASN A 163 -0.67 -12.71 0.84
N PHE A 164 -2.00 -12.75 0.96
CA PHE A 164 -2.75 -13.97 1.23
C PHE A 164 -2.58 -14.98 0.08
N ILE A 165 -2.79 -14.56 -1.18
CA ILE A 165 -2.65 -15.40 -2.38
C ILE A 165 -1.22 -15.99 -2.45
N LEU A 166 -0.19 -15.15 -2.38
CA LEU A 166 1.21 -15.60 -2.43
C LEU A 166 1.57 -16.51 -1.26
N THR A 167 1.00 -16.27 -0.06
CA THR A 167 1.18 -17.17 1.09
C THR A 167 0.54 -18.53 0.85
N LYS A 168 -0.66 -18.57 0.28
CA LYS A 168 -1.35 -19.82 -0.10
C LYS A 168 -0.56 -20.61 -1.13
N MET A 169 -0.13 -19.95 -2.21
CA MET A 169 0.70 -20.59 -3.23
C MET A 169 1.96 -21.20 -2.62
N THR A 170 2.66 -20.45 -1.76
CA THR A 170 3.90 -20.91 -1.12
C THR A 170 3.66 -22.05 -0.14
N ARG A 171 2.63 -21.96 0.73
CA ARG A 171 2.43 -22.92 1.83
C ARG A 171 1.72 -24.19 1.40
N GLU A 172 0.81 -24.10 0.44
CA GLU A 172 -0.05 -25.22 0.03
C GLU A 172 0.35 -25.79 -1.34
N GLY A 173 1.28 -25.15 -2.07
CA GLY A 173 1.74 -25.60 -3.38
C GLY A 173 0.64 -25.55 -4.44
N ILE A 174 -0.32 -24.63 -4.31
CA ILE A 174 -1.43 -24.44 -5.27
C ILE A 174 -1.12 -23.34 -6.25
N ASP A 175 -1.74 -23.40 -7.42
CA ASP A 175 -1.61 -22.35 -8.44
C ASP A 175 -2.35 -21.06 -8.06
N PHE A 176 -2.09 -19.99 -8.83
CA PHE A 176 -2.64 -18.66 -8.61
C PHE A 176 -4.17 -18.67 -8.63
N ASP A 177 -4.80 -19.33 -9.62
CA ASP A 177 -6.25 -19.31 -9.80
C ASP A 177 -6.96 -19.94 -8.59
N ARG A 178 -6.48 -21.09 -8.12
CA ARG A 178 -7.01 -21.75 -6.90
C ARG A 178 -6.81 -20.90 -5.65
N ALA A 179 -5.67 -20.24 -5.53
CA ALA A 179 -5.40 -19.37 -4.39
C ALA A 179 -6.32 -18.14 -4.39
N LEU A 180 -6.59 -17.57 -5.58
CA LEU A 180 -7.53 -16.47 -5.77
C LEU A 180 -8.98 -16.88 -5.45
N GLU A 181 -9.46 -18.03 -5.96
CA GLU A 181 -10.78 -18.56 -5.63
C GLU A 181 -10.98 -18.72 -4.12
N GLN A 182 -9.96 -19.22 -3.41
CA GLN A 182 -10.02 -19.34 -1.96
C GLN A 182 -10.02 -17.98 -1.25
N ALA A 183 -9.26 -17.00 -1.74
CA ALA A 183 -9.28 -15.65 -1.21
C ALA A 183 -10.68 -15.01 -1.36
N GLN A 184 -11.35 -15.22 -2.50
CA GLN A 184 -12.71 -14.76 -2.75
C GLN A 184 -13.73 -15.45 -1.83
N ALA A 185 -13.64 -16.78 -1.70
CA ALA A 185 -14.53 -17.56 -0.83
C ALA A 185 -14.44 -17.15 0.64
N LEU A 186 -13.26 -16.71 1.10
CA LEU A 186 -13.02 -16.24 2.46
C LEU A 186 -13.28 -14.73 2.65
N GLY A 187 -13.62 -14.02 1.56
CA GLY A 187 -13.91 -12.58 1.58
C GLY A 187 -12.67 -11.68 1.68
N PHE A 188 -11.47 -12.20 1.39
CA PHE A 188 -10.24 -11.42 1.28
C PHE A 188 -10.06 -10.77 -0.09
N ALA A 189 -10.67 -11.32 -1.14
CA ALA A 189 -10.74 -10.74 -2.48
C ALA A 189 -12.19 -10.47 -2.87
N GLU A 190 -12.42 -9.34 -3.54
CA GLU A 190 -13.71 -9.00 -4.15
C GLU A 190 -13.93 -9.79 -5.44
N THR A 191 -15.15 -9.71 -6.00
CA THR A 191 -15.48 -10.35 -7.29
C THR A 191 -14.58 -9.84 -8.42
N ASP A 192 -14.28 -8.53 -8.43
CA ASP A 192 -13.23 -7.95 -9.27
C ASP A 192 -12.00 -7.63 -8.41
N PRO A 193 -10.99 -8.53 -8.38
CA PRO A 193 -9.81 -8.36 -7.56
C PRO A 193 -8.70 -7.53 -8.23
N ASN A 194 -8.96 -6.93 -9.39
CA ASN A 194 -7.96 -6.33 -10.28
C ASN A 194 -7.08 -5.32 -9.57
N LEU A 195 -7.66 -4.44 -8.73
CA LEU A 195 -6.92 -3.42 -8.00
C LEU A 195 -5.89 -4.03 -7.03
N ASP A 196 -6.22 -5.19 -6.45
CA ASP A 196 -5.35 -5.89 -5.51
C ASP A 196 -4.26 -6.68 -6.22
N ILE A 197 -4.62 -7.52 -7.21
CA ILE A 197 -3.69 -8.44 -7.87
C ILE A 197 -2.74 -7.72 -8.84
N SER A 198 -3.15 -6.59 -9.44
CA SER A 198 -2.30 -5.76 -10.29
C SER A 198 -1.28 -4.94 -9.51
N GLY A 199 -1.43 -4.80 -8.19
CA GLY A 199 -0.62 -3.93 -7.34
C GLY A 199 -1.12 -2.48 -7.22
N GLY A 200 -2.28 -2.15 -7.81
CA GLY A 200 -2.83 -0.79 -7.82
C GLY A 200 -3.12 -0.24 -6.42
N ASP A 201 -3.66 -1.06 -5.53
CA ASP A 201 -3.88 -0.70 -4.13
C ASP A 201 -2.56 -0.36 -3.40
N ALA A 202 -1.54 -1.19 -3.60
CA ALA A 202 -0.22 -0.95 -3.02
C ALA A 202 0.45 0.31 -3.62
N ARG A 203 0.22 0.59 -4.93
CA ARG A 203 0.71 1.80 -5.62
C ARG A 203 0.14 3.07 -5.01
N HIS A 204 -1.17 3.14 -4.77
CA HIS A 204 -1.79 4.29 -4.10
C HIS A 204 -1.20 4.52 -2.71
N LYS A 205 -1.06 3.45 -1.93
CA LYS A 205 -0.54 3.52 -0.56
C LYS A 205 0.91 3.97 -0.50
N ILE A 206 1.79 3.41 -1.36
CA ILE A 206 3.20 3.80 -1.35
C ILE A 206 3.40 5.23 -1.85
N ALA A 207 2.60 5.71 -2.80
CA ALA A 207 2.65 7.10 -3.25
C ALA A 207 2.36 8.07 -2.09
N ILE A 208 1.32 7.79 -1.28
CA ILE A 208 1.00 8.58 -0.09
C ILE A 208 2.15 8.54 0.92
N LEU A 209 2.63 7.34 1.30
CA LEU A 209 3.72 7.19 2.27
C LEU A 209 4.99 7.93 1.83
N SER A 210 5.36 7.78 0.57
CA SER A 210 6.55 8.40 -0.02
C SER A 210 6.44 9.91 -0.03
N SER A 211 5.26 10.46 -0.34
CA SER A 211 5.04 11.90 -0.35
C SER A 211 5.34 12.51 1.01
N PHE A 212 4.89 11.89 2.10
CA PHE A 212 5.14 12.39 3.45
C PHE A 212 6.53 12.06 3.98
N ALA A 213 7.08 10.89 3.64
CA ALA A 213 8.41 10.51 4.08
C ALA A 213 9.52 11.37 3.46
N PHE A 214 9.37 11.72 2.19
CA PHE A 214 10.35 12.51 1.44
C PHE A 214 9.95 13.97 1.22
N ASN A 215 8.82 14.35 1.79
CA ASN A 215 8.30 15.72 1.74
C ASN A 215 8.15 16.29 0.33
N THR A 216 7.67 15.47 -0.62
CA THR A 216 7.45 15.82 -2.03
C THR A 216 6.19 15.14 -2.54
N VAL A 217 5.55 15.71 -3.56
CA VAL A 217 4.38 15.08 -4.18
C VAL A 217 4.85 13.95 -5.10
N ILE A 218 4.39 12.75 -4.86
CA ILE A 218 4.63 11.60 -5.73
C ILE A 218 3.45 11.44 -6.66
N ASP A 219 3.71 11.53 -7.96
CA ASP A 219 2.75 11.18 -8.99
C ASP A 219 2.56 9.66 -9.02
N HIS A 220 1.40 9.20 -8.56
CA HIS A 220 1.09 7.77 -8.47
C HIS A 220 1.04 7.07 -9.83
N ASP A 221 0.72 7.79 -10.92
CA ASP A 221 0.69 7.21 -12.27
C ASP A 221 2.09 6.93 -12.82
N SER A 222 3.08 7.67 -12.35
CA SER A 222 4.49 7.46 -12.68
C SER A 222 5.17 6.35 -11.84
N VAL A 223 4.47 5.78 -10.85
CA VAL A 223 4.98 4.65 -10.06
C VAL A 223 4.89 3.37 -10.88
N TYR A 224 6.04 2.73 -11.12
CA TYR A 224 6.07 1.42 -11.78
C TYR A 224 5.27 0.39 -10.99
N MET A 225 4.45 -0.38 -11.70
CA MET A 225 3.59 -1.38 -11.11
C MET A 225 3.60 -2.67 -11.94
N GLU A 226 3.76 -3.80 -11.25
CA GLU A 226 3.63 -5.15 -11.78
C GLU A 226 2.86 -6.00 -10.78
N GLY A 227 1.84 -6.72 -11.26
CA GLY A 227 0.95 -7.54 -10.45
C GLY A 227 1.52 -8.92 -10.12
N ILE A 228 0.72 -9.71 -9.40
CA ILE A 228 1.06 -11.09 -9.02
C ILE A 228 0.42 -12.16 -9.92
N ASP A 229 -0.42 -11.77 -10.84
CA ASP A 229 -1.17 -12.65 -11.76
C ASP A 229 -0.26 -13.42 -12.72
N GLY A 230 0.96 -12.92 -12.96
CA GLY A 230 1.99 -13.61 -13.73
C GLY A 230 2.88 -14.58 -12.96
N ILE A 231 2.70 -14.76 -11.65
CA ILE A 231 3.56 -15.63 -10.82
C ILE A 231 3.14 -17.09 -10.98
N ASP A 232 4.08 -17.92 -11.43
CA ASP A 232 3.91 -19.37 -11.57
C ASP A 232 4.35 -20.08 -10.27
N ILE A 233 3.65 -21.16 -9.89
CA ILE A 233 4.02 -21.99 -8.76
C ILE A 233 5.43 -22.58 -8.89
N LYS A 234 5.90 -22.81 -10.11
CA LYS A 234 7.28 -23.23 -10.38
C LYS A 234 8.29 -22.18 -9.95
N ASP A 235 8.00 -20.89 -10.17
CA ASP A 235 8.89 -19.80 -9.76
C ASP A 235 8.98 -19.71 -8.24
N ILE A 236 7.85 -19.94 -7.53
CA ILE A 236 7.83 -20.01 -6.07
C ILE A 236 8.69 -21.18 -5.57
N ALA A 237 8.54 -22.37 -6.16
CA ALA A 237 9.33 -23.53 -5.78
C ALA A 237 10.84 -23.33 -5.98
N TYR A 238 11.26 -22.75 -7.12
CA TYR A 238 12.66 -22.43 -7.34
C TYR A 238 13.17 -21.34 -6.42
N ALA A 239 12.34 -20.32 -6.15
CA ALA A 239 12.71 -19.28 -5.19
C ALA A 239 12.97 -19.85 -3.79
N GLU A 240 12.15 -20.81 -3.35
CA GLU A 240 12.34 -21.51 -2.09
C GLU A 240 13.64 -22.33 -2.02
N GLU A 241 14.04 -22.97 -3.13
CA GLU A 241 15.33 -23.68 -3.26
C GLU A 241 16.52 -22.72 -3.10
N PHE A 242 16.39 -21.47 -3.56
CA PHE A 242 17.39 -20.42 -3.38
C PHE A 242 17.32 -19.72 -2.00
N GLY A 243 16.40 -20.12 -1.12
CA GLY A 243 16.25 -19.52 0.21
C GLY A 243 15.41 -18.25 0.25
N PHE A 244 14.55 -18.03 -0.76
CA PHE A 244 13.68 -16.85 -0.85
C PHE A 244 12.21 -17.23 -0.70
N VAL A 245 11.39 -16.21 -0.41
CA VAL A 245 9.92 -16.23 -0.53
C VAL A 245 9.48 -15.12 -1.46
N THR A 246 8.37 -15.32 -2.17
CA THR A 246 7.81 -14.31 -3.07
C THR A 246 6.82 -13.41 -2.33
N LYS A 247 6.99 -12.09 -2.43
CA LYS A 247 6.11 -11.07 -1.88
C LYS A 247 5.78 -10.00 -2.93
N LEU A 248 4.60 -9.40 -2.87
CA LEU A 248 4.33 -8.15 -3.56
C LEU A 248 4.85 -7.00 -2.70
N LEU A 249 5.94 -6.37 -3.10
CA LEU A 249 6.52 -5.25 -2.35
C LEU A 249 6.26 -3.92 -3.03
N ALA A 250 5.86 -2.96 -2.21
CA ALA A 250 5.87 -1.54 -2.55
C ALA A 250 7.14 -0.92 -1.95
N VAL A 251 7.98 -0.35 -2.78
CA VAL A 251 9.30 0.17 -2.37
C VAL A 251 9.42 1.62 -2.78
N ALA A 252 9.86 2.46 -1.84
CA ALA A 252 10.28 3.84 -2.12
C ALA A 252 11.67 4.06 -1.55
N GLN A 253 12.57 4.57 -2.36
CA GLN A 253 13.98 4.77 -1.98
C GLN A 253 14.48 6.13 -2.43
N LEU A 254 15.11 6.84 -1.49
CA LEU A 254 15.72 8.14 -1.71
C LEU A 254 17.16 7.95 -2.23
N PHE A 255 17.51 8.66 -3.30
CA PHE A 255 18.85 8.81 -3.84
C PHE A 255 19.25 10.28 -3.88
N ASP A 256 20.50 10.59 -4.07
CA ASP A 256 20.99 11.98 -4.16
C ASP A 256 20.32 12.78 -5.31
N HIS A 257 19.89 12.08 -6.36
CA HIS A 257 19.33 12.68 -7.58
C HIS A 257 17.81 12.47 -7.73
N GLY A 258 17.13 11.94 -6.70
CA GLY A 258 15.68 11.76 -6.76
C GLY A 258 15.16 10.58 -5.95
N ILE A 259 13.91 10.20 -6.22
CA ILE A 259 13.20 9.13 -5.52
C ILE A 259 12.76 8.07 -6.52
N LEU A 260 13.08 6.81 -6.24
CA LEU A 260 12.55 5.66 -6.97
C LEU A 260 11.37 5.06 -6.19
N VAL A 261 10.19 5.01 -6.82
CA VAL A 261 9.00 4.38 -6.24
C VAL A 261 8.49 3.30 -7.17
N LYS A 262 8.22 2.11 -6.64
CA LYS A 262 7.85 0.94 -7.43
C LYS A 262 7.04 -0.08 -6.64
N VAL A 263 6.22 -0.86 -7.35
CA VAL A 263 5.45 -1.99 -6.81
C VAL A 263 5.64 -3.19 -7.74
N HIS A 264 6.15 -4.29 -7.24
CA HIS A 264 6.31 -5.51 -8.05
C HIS A 264 6.48 -6.77 -7.18
N PRO A 265 6.24 -7.96 -7.73
CA PRO A 265 6.66 -9.21 -7.13
C PRO A 265 8.17 -9.19 -6.87
N THR A 266 8.56 -9.64 -5.68
CA THR A 266 9.95 -9.57 -5.22
C THR A 266 10.30 -10.83 -4.44
N LEU A 267 11.48 -11.38 -4.71
CA LEU A 267 12.08 -12.44 -3.89
C LEU A 267 12.71 -11.83 -2.64
N VAL A 268 12.24 -12.24 -1.49
CA VAL A 268 12.68 -11.79 -0.17
C VAL A 268 13.42 -12.93 0.53
N ASN A 269 14.64 -12.70 1.00
CA ASN A 269 15.40 -13.69 1.74
C ASN A 269 14.60 -14.19 2.96
N LYS A 270 14.59 -15.50 3.22
CA LYS A 270 13.85 -16.11 4.34
C LYS A 270 14.26 -15.57 5.72
N GLU A 271 15.46 -15.02 5.84
CA GLU A 271 15.96 -14.39 7.06
C GLU A 271 15.47 -12.94 7.24
N ASN A 272 14.99 -12.29 6.18
CA ASN A 272 14.44 -10.94 6.26
C ASN A 272 13.10 -10.95 7.00
N PRO A 273 12.85 -10.05 7.97
CA PRO A 273 11.60 -10.01 8.73
C PRO A 273 10.32 -9.94 7.88
N LEU A 274 10.37 -9.33 6.69
CA LEU A 274 9.24 -9.26 5.75
C LEU A 274 8.83 -10.65 5.23
N ALA A 275 9.73 -11.62 5.20
CA ALA A 275 9.43 -12.99 4.79
C ALA A 275 8.41 -13.67 5.73
N ALA A 276 8.42 -13.30 7.02
CA ALA A 276 7.54 -13.84 8.04
C ALA A 276 6.13 -13.21 8.06
N VAL A 277 5.88 -12.18 7.25
CA VAL A 277 4.55 -11.55 7.14
C VAL A 277 3.66 -12.42 6.25
N LEU A 278 2.69 -13.10 6.84
CA LEU A 278 1.87 -14.12 6.17
C LEU A 278 0.40 -13.69 6.11
N TRP A 279 -0.35 -14.38 5.26
CA TRP A 279 -1.79 -14.25 5.10
C TRP A 279 -2.19 -12.83 4.69
N GLU A 280 -3.28 -12.30 5.26
CA GLU A 280 -3.79 -10.95 4.98
C GLU A 280 -3.07 -9.83 5.74
N ASP A 281 -2.03 -10.14 6.50
CA ASP A 281 -1.33 -9.15 7.29
C ASP A 281 -0.43 -8.25 6.43
N ASN A 282 -0.29 -7.01 6.87
CA ASN A 282 0.55 -6.01 6.26
C ASN A 282 1.76 -5.69 7.14
N ALA A 283 2.80 -5.17 6.51
CA ALA A 283 3.95 -4.62 7.21
C ALA A 283 4.56 -3.46 6.44
N VAL A 284 5.14 -2.51 7.16
CA VAL A 284 5.94 -1.42 6.59
C VAL A 284 7.26 -1.38 7.32
N MET A 285 8.34 -1.56 6.58
CA MET A 285 9.71 -1.39 7.05
C MET A 285 10.21 -0.02 6.62
N VAL A 286 10.79 0.72 7.55
CA VAL A 286 11.33 2.07 7.33
C VAL A 286 12.79 2.06 7.70
N GLU A 287 13.65 2.49 6.80
CA GLU A 287 15.08 2.70 7.04
C GLU A 287 15.35 4.20 7.18
N SER A 288 16.12 4.57 8.19
CA SER A 288 16.47 5.95 8.47
C SER A 288 17.88 6.09 9.05
N ASP A 289 18.41 7.32 9.04
CA ASP A 289 19.81 7.58 9.40
C ASP A 289 20.14 7.40 10.89
N PHE A 290 19.25 7.81 11.81
CA PHE A 290 19.49 7.71 13.24
C PHE A 290 18.86 6.48 13.90
N LEU A 291 17.61 6.17 13.59
CA LEU A 291 16.94 5.01 14.17
C LEU A 291 17.41 3.68 13.54
N GLY A 292 17.91 3.73 12.29
CA GLY A 292 18.17 2.53 11.52
C GLY A 292 16.87 1.94 10.95
N THR A 293 16.79 0.61 10.91
CA THR A 293 15.63 -0.12 10.39
C THR A 293 14.60 -0.37 11.47
N SER A 294 13.35 -0.01 11.20
CA SER A 294 12.18 -0.34 12.03
C SER A 294 11.08 -0.96 11.19
N MET A 295 10.28 -1.85 11.78
CA MET A 295 9.18 -2.54 11.10
C MET A 295 7.89 -2.40 11.90
N TYR A 296 6.81 -2.06 11.19
CA TYR A 296 5.45 -1.89 11.72
C TYR A 296 4.56 -2.95 11.07
N TYR A 297 3.94 -3.79 11.89
CA TYR A 297 3.21 -4.95 11.46
C TYR A 297 1.81 -4.97 12.06
N GLY A 298 0.81 -5.44 11.29
CA GLY A 298 -0.56 -5.61 11.78
C GLY A 298 -1.58 -5.80 10.65
N LYS A 299 -2.85 -5.63 11.01
CA LYS A 299 -3.95 -5.74 10.04
C LYS A 299 -4.01 -4.51 9.14
N GLY A 300 -3.82 -4.74 7.83
CA GLY A 300 -3.80 -3.69 6.80
C GLY A 300 -5.17 -3.20 6.34
N ALA A 301 -6.25 -3.90 6.72
CA ALA A 301 -7.63 -3.58 6.36
C ALA A 301 -8.61 -4.16 7.38
N GLY A 302 -9.92 -3.88 7.19
CA GLY A 302 -11.00 -4.40 8.01
C GLY A 302 -11.70 -3.32 8.83
N ALA A 303 -12.98 -3.52 9.14
CA ALA A 303 -13.82 -2.54 9.82
C ALA A 303 -13.19 -2.00 11.12
N ARG A 304 -12.80 -2.90 12.02
CA ARG A 304 -12.27 -2.52 13.35
C ARG A 304 -10.86 -1.93 13.32
N PRO A 305 -9.87 -2.54 12.61
CA PRO A 305 -8.53 -1.94 12.49
C PRO A 305 -8.57 -0.53 11.89
N THR A 306 -9.29 -0.35 10.78
CA THR A 306 -9.40 0.94 10.10
C THR A 306 -10.14 1.98 10.97
N ALA A 307 -11.23 1.57 11.65
CA ALA A 307 -11.94 2.44 12.59
C ALA A 307 -11.05 2.90 13.75
N SER A 308 -10.12 2.08 14.21
CA SER A 308 -9.15 2.47 15.24
C SER A 308 -8.28 3.63 14.80
N ALA A 309 -7.77 3.60 13.56
CA ALA A 309 -6.97 4.68 12.99
C ALA A 309 -7.81 5.96 12.78
N VAL A 310 -9.04 5.82 12.26
CA VAL A 310 -9.98 6.96 12.11
C VAL A 310 -10.24 7.64 13.46
N VAL A 311 -10.55 6.88 14.51
CA VAL A 311 -10.83 7.44 15.83
C VAL A 311 -9.58 8.04 16.48
N ALA A 312 -8.40 7.50 16.21
CA ALA A 312 -7.14 8.11 16.63
C ALA A 312 -6.95 9.50 15.99
N ASP A 313 -7.27 9.65 14.69
CA ASP A 313 -7.21 10.95 14.01
C ASP A 313 -8.26 11.93 14.53
N ILE A 314 -9.51 11.48 14.71
CA ILE A 314 -10.57 12.31 15.33
C ILE A 314 -10.11 12.83 16.71
N THR A 315 -9.54 11.95 17.54
CA THR A 315 -9.10 12.30 18.91
C THR A 315 -7.94 13.31 18.88
N ASP A 316 -6.98 13.13 17.96
CA ASP A 316 -5.84 14.03 17.79
C ASP A 316 -6.29 15.43 17.34
N ILE A 317 -7.13 15.51 16.32
CA ILE A 317 -7.70 16.78 15.85
C ILE A 317 -8.52 17.44 16.96
N ALA A 318 -9.36 16.69 17.65
CA ALA A 318 -10.16 17.20 18.77
C ALA A 318 -9.28 17.78 19.88
N GLY A 319 -8.14 17.16 20.17
CA GLY A 319 -7.16 17.69 21.13
C GLY A 319 -6.61 19.05 20.72
N ARG A 320 -6.35 19.26 19.44
CA ARG A 320 -5.87 20.54 18.88
C ARG A 320 -6.94 21.63 18.92
N ILE A 321 -8.17 21.30 18.56
CA ILE A 321 -9.31 22.21 18.68
C ILE A 321 -9.45 22.71 20.11
N LEU A 322 -9.38 21.82 21.08
CA LEU A 322 -9.58 22.14 22.48
C LEU A 322 -8.42 22.88 23.13
N SER A 323 -7.18 22.58 22.73
CA SER A 323 -5.98 23.29 23.18
C SER A 323 -5.82 24.66 22.54
N ARG A 324 -6.63 24.99 21.52
CA ARG A 324 -6.47 26.19 20.69
C ARG A 324 -5.06 26.34 20.16
N SER A 325 -4.45 25.20 19.79
CA SER A 325 -3.11 25.20 19.19
C SER A 325 -3.11 26.06 17.92
N GLU A 326 -2.05 26.82 17.73
CA GLU A 326 -1.87 27.54 16.46
C GLU A 326 -1.80 26.54 15.31
N TYR A 327 -2.43 26.88 14.20
CA TYR A 327 -2.40 26.06 13.00
C TYR A 327 -0.97 25.96 12.44
N ASN A 328 -0.47 24.76 12.27
CA ASN A 328 0.85 24.53 11.72
C ASN A 328 0.77 24.12 10.23
N SER A 329 0.87 25.10 9.34
CA SER A 329 0.81 24.90 7.88
C SER A 329 1.86 23.90 7.37
N LYS A 330 3.02 23.80 8.03
CA LYS A 330 4.10 22.88 7.61
C LYS A 330 3.73 21.40 7.73
N ARG A 331 2.64 21.06 8.40
CA ARG A 331 2.21 19.66 8.55
C ARG A 331 1.77 19.03 7.22
N TYR A 332 1.27 19.82 6.28
CA TYR A 332 0.70 19.32 5.03
C TYR A 332 1.37 19.90 3.79
N ALA A 333 2.31 20.82 3.97
CA ALA A 333 3.05 21.40 2.86
C ALA A 333 4.20 20.49 2.42
N PHE A 334 4.40 20.39 1.12
CA PHE A 334 5.54 19.70 0.53
C PHE A 334 6.58 20.74 0.11
N PHE A 335 7.82 20.57 0.55
CA PHE A 335 8.89 21.56 0.40
C PHE A 335 10.02 21.08 -0.52
N SER A 336 9.93 19.87 -1.05
CA SER A 336 10.98 19.26 -1.85
C SER A 336 10.54 19.07 -3.29
N ASP A 337 11.40 19.46 -4.24
CA ASP A 337 11.21 19.24 -5.68
C ASP A 337 11.96 17.99 -6.17
N LEU A 338 12.04 16.94 -5.33
CA LEU A 338 12.71 15.70 -5.70
C LEU A 338 12.00 15.04 -6.89
N GLN A 339 12.79 14.73 -7.91
CA GLN A 339 12.26 14.10 -9.12
C GLN A 339 12.05 12.60 -8.92
N GLN A 340 11.01 12.05 -9.54
CA GLN A 340 10.84 10.60 -9.61
C GLN A 340 11.83 10.01 -10.63
N ILE A 341 12.57 9.00 -10.19
CA ILE A 341 13.52 8.28 -11.03
C ILE A 341 12.76 7.23 -11.84
N ALA A 342 12.99 7.19 -13.15
CA ALA A 342 12.40 6.19 -14.02
C ALA A 342 12.83 4.76 -13.59
N PHE A 343 11.86 3.84 -13.59
CA PHE A 343 12.06 2.47 -13.12
C PHE A 343 13.17 1.72 -13.88
N GLU A 344 13.34 2.00 -15.17
CA GLU A 344 14.37 1.43 -16.05
C GLU A 344 15.78 1.67 -15.54
N LYS A 345 15.99 2.69 -14.71
CA LYS A 345 17.27 2.99 -14.07
C LYS A 345 17.47 2.30 -12.73
N SER A 346 16.48 1.55 -12.27
CA SER A 346 16.60 0.79 -11.04
C SER A 346 17.67 -0.28 -11.17
N ARG A 347 18.36 -0.54 -10.06
CA ARG A 347 19.41 -1.54 -9.98
C ARG A 347 19.09 -2.51 -8.84
N THR A 348 19.09 -3.81 -9.16
CA THR A 348 18.85 -4.89 -8.20
C THR A 348 19.38 -6.21 -8.75
N ARG A 349 19.26 -7.28 -7.98
CA ARG A 349 19.48 -8.65 -8.42
C ARG A 349 18.21 -9.20 -9.03
N TYR A 350 18.36 -10.19 -9.94
CA TYR A 350 17.25 -10.79 -10.68
C TYR A 350 17.27 -12.30 -10.58
N TYR A 351 16.08 -12.85 -10.56
CA TYR A 351 15.77 -14.24 -10.86
C TYR A 351 15.24 -14.30 -12.29
N PHE A 352 15.74 -15.25 -13.06
CA PHE A 352 15.27 -15.57 -14.41
C PHE A 352 14.88 -17.03 -14.48
N ARG A 353 13.78 -17.33 -15.19
CA ARG A 353 13.45 -18.68 -15.63
C ARG A 353 13.16 -18.66 -17.13
N PHE A 354 13.97 -19.40 -17.87
CA PHE A 354 13.84 -19.65 -19.29
C PHE A 354 13.31 -21.05 -19.50
N ASN A 355 12.40 -21.25 -20.46
CA ASN A 355 11.98 -22.57 -20.90
C ASN A 355 12.73 -22.89 -22.21
N VAL A 356 13.73 -23.74 -22.17
CA VAL A 356 14.69 -23.92 -23.27
C VAL A 356 14.73 -25.35 -23.79
N LEU A 357 14.99 -25.52 -25.08
CA LEU A 357 15.33 -26.82 -25.65
C LEU A 357 16.59 -27.36 -24.96
N ASP A 358 16.54 -28.61 -24.49
CA ASP A 358 17.69 -29.26 -23.86
C ASP A 358 18.72 -29.68 -24.93
N ARG A 359 19.57 -28.72 -25.30
CA ARG A 359 20.62 -28.88 -26.31
C ARG A 359 21.95 -28.31 -25.86
N PRO A 360 23.08 -28.94 -26.22
CA PRO A 360 24.40 -28.37 -25.98
C PRO A 360 24.51 -26.95 -26.57
N GLY A 361 25.07 -26.02 -25.79
CA GLY A 361 25.34 -24.64 -26.20
C GLY A 361 24.25 -23.61 -25.85
N ILE A 362 23.03 -24.00 -25.45
CA ILE A 362 21.96 -23.02 -25.14
C ILE A 362 22.32 -22.16 -23.92
N LEU A 363 22.88 -22.75 -22.88
CA LEU A 363 23.36 -22.03 -21.71
C LEU A 363 24.45 -21.01 -22.09
N SER A 364 25.40 -21.39 -22.96
CA SER A 364 26.45 -20.49 -23.44
C SER A 364 25.86 -19.31 -24.26
N LYS A 365 24.84 -19.58 -25.08
CA LYS A 365 24.16 -18.56 -25.89
C LYS A 365 23.44 -17.53 -25.02
N ILE A 366 22.67 -17.99 -24.01
CA ILE A 366 21.98 -17.12 -23.05
C ILE A 366 22.97 -16.33 -22.19
N ALA A 367 23.99 -17.00 -21.64
CA ALA A 367 25.05 -16.36 -20.84
C ALA A 367 25.80 -15.30 -21.64
N GLY A 368 26.04 -15.53 -22.94
CA GLY A 368 26.65 -14.54 -23.85
C GLY A 368 25.82 -13.27 -23.93
N VAL A 369 24.49 -13.38 -24.17
CA VAL A 369 23.59 -12.22 -24.22
C VAL A 369 23.55 -11.46 -22.89
N LEU A 370 23.50 -12.19 -21.75
CA LEU A 370 23.54 -11.56 -20.45
C LEU A 370 24.84 -10.78 -20.24
N GLY A 371 26.00 -11.39 -20.59
CA GLY A 371 27.33 -10.75 -20.51
C GLY A 371 27.43 -9.51 -21.40
N ASP A 372 26.97 -9.58 -22.65
CA ASP A 372 26.96 -8.46 -23.60
C ASP A 372 26.11 -7.27 -23.09
N ASN A 373 25.09 -7.54 -22.24
CA ASN A 373 24.27 -6.54 -21.56
C ASN A 373 24.75 -6.25 -20.12
N ARG A 374 25.99 -6.57 -19.76
CA ARG A 374 26.61 -6.29 -18.45
C ARG A 374 25.89 -6.96 -17.27
N ILE A 375 25.21 -8.06 -17.50
CA ILE A 375 24.51 -8.83 -16.46
C ILE A 375 25.42 -9.99 -16.06
N SER A 376 25.89 -9.98 -14.81
CA SER A 376 26.72 -11.03 -14.25
C SER A 376 25.85 -12.10 -13.58
N ILE A 377 26.07 -13.37 -13.92
CA ILE A 377 25.37 -14.51 -13.38
C ILE A 377 25.98 -14.88 -12.01
N ALA A 378 25.12 -15.03 -10.98
CA ALA A 378 25.53 -15.45 -9.65
C ALA A 378 25.37 -16.97 -9.46
N SER A 379 24.28 -17.55 -9.98
CA SER A 379 24.02 -18.99 -9.91
C SER A 379 23.12 -19.44 -11.06
N VAL A 380 23.22 -20.74 -11.38
CA VAL A 380 22.41 -21.41 -12.42
C VAL A 380 21.94 -22.73 -11.87
N ILE A 381 20.65 -23.04 -12.07
CA ILE A 381 20.08 -24.37 -11.82
C ILE A 381 19.43 -24.84 -13.11
N GLN A 382 19.81 -26.05 -13.52
CA GLN A 382 19.14 -26.81 -14.56
C GLN A 382 18.89 -28.20 -14.02
N LYS A 383 17.61 -28.62 -13.94
CA LYS A 383 17.25 -29.97 -13.53
C LYS A 383 17.27 -30.90 -14.71
N GLU A 384 17.50 -32.19 -14.45
CA GLU A 384 17.47 -33.23 -15.49
C GLU A 384 16.10 -33.25 -16.17
N LYS A 385 16.14 -33.56 -17.48
CA LYS A 385 14.98 -33.64 -18.33
C LYS A 385 14.07 -34.82 -17.91
N GLU A 386 12.81 -34.55 -17.69
CA GLU A 386 11.81 -35.62 -17.69
C GLU A 386 11.57 -36.06 -19.15
N GLU A 387 11.59 -37.35 -19.41
CA GLU A 387 11.53 -37.94 -20.78
C GLU A 387 10.37 -37.42 -21.66
N LYS A 388 9.36 -36.78 -21.07
CA LYS A 388 8.14 -36.32 -21.75
C LYS A 388 8.22 -34.90 -22.33
N PHE A 389 9.20 -34.09 -21.96
CA PHE A 389 9.25 -32.67 -22.36
C PHE A 389 10.46 -32.38 -23.25
N GLU A 390 10.25 -31.65 -24.34
CA GLU A 390 11.36 -31.18 -25.21
C GLU A 390 12.11 -30.00 -24.61
N HIS A 391 11.41 -29.18 -23.78
CA HIS A 391 11.94 -28.01 -23.13
C HIS A 391 12.14 -28.26 -21.62
N VAL A 392 13.19 -27.68 -21.09
CA VAL A 392 13.55 -27.75 -19.67
C VAL A 392 13.67 -26.35 -19.07
N PRO A 393 13.30 -26.16 -17.80
CA PRO A 393 13.51 -24.89 -17.13
C PRO A 393 15.01 -24.68 -16.84
N LEU A 394 15.55 -23.55 -17.32
CA LEU A 394 16.85 -23.03 -16.99
C LEU A 394 16.66 -21.84 -16.06
N VAL A 395 17.07 -21.96 -14.81
CA VAL A 395 16.87 -20.93 -13.79
C VAL A 395 18.19 -20.28 -13.44
N MET A 396 18.20 -18.95 -13.37
CA MET A 396 19.40 -18.17 -13.08
C MET A 396 19.12 -17.09 -12.03
N MET A 397 20.12 -16.85 -11.17
CA MET A 397 20.19 -15.66 -10.32
C MET A 397 21.33 -14.78 -10.81
N THR A 398 21.17 -13.47 -10.73
CA THR A 398 22.20 -12.51 -11.14
C THR A 398 22.82 -11.80 -9.94
N HIS A 399 23.99 -11.19 -10.16
CA HIS A 399 24.44 -10.04 -9.38
C HIS A 399 23.61 -8.80 -9.75
N ASP A 400 23.92 -7.64 -9.13
CA ASP A 400 23.22 -6.40 -9.41
C ASP A 400 23.33 -6.00 -10.89
N ALA A 401 22.18 -5.75 -11.49
CA ALA A 401 22.04 -5.30 -12.87
C ALA A 401 21.02 -4.16 -12.98
N VAL A 402 21.11 -3.40 -14.06
CA VAL A 402 20.18 -2.31 -14.35
C VAL A 402 18.96 -2.85 -15.10
N GLU A 403 17.76 -2.44 -14.70
CA GLU A 403 16.49 -2.91 -15.30
C GLU A 403 16.46 -2.76 -16.83
N GLU A 404 16.95 -1.63 -17.35
CA GLU A 404 16.99 -1.38 -18.81
C GLU A 404 17.84 -2.42 -19.54
N ASP A 405 19.01 -2.77 -19.00
CA ASP A 405 19.90 -3.77 -19.57
C ASP A 405 19.28 -5.18 -19.52
N VAL A 406 18.60 -5.48 -18.41
CA VAL A 406 17.84 -6.74 -18.24
C VAL A 406 16.74 -6.85 -19.27
N ARG A 407 15.93 -5.81 -19.47
CA ARG A 407 14.85 -5.82 -20.49
C ARG A 407 15.37 -6.02 -21.91
N LYS A 408 16.51 -5.41 -22.25
CA LYS A 408 17.17 -5.60 -23.53
C LYS A 408 17.64 -7.06 -23.73
N ALA A 409 18.29 -7.61 -22.71
CA ALA A 409 18.74 -8.99 -22.73
C ALA A 409 17.58 -9.98 -22.89
N MET A 410 16.50 -9.81 -22.10
CA MET A 410 15.32 -10.67 -22.18
C MET A 410 14.67 -10.64 -23.57
N LYS A 411 14.47 -9.45 -24.14
CA LYS A 411 13.92 -9.32 -25.49
C LYS A 411 14.76 -10.06 -26.54
N THR A 412 16.08 -10.08 -26.39
CA THR A 412 16.98 -10.82 -27.28
C THR A 412 16.85 -12.32 -27.05
N ILE A 413 16.84 -12.77 -25.78
CA ILE A 413 16.76 -14.19 -25.44
C ILE A 413 15.42 -14.79 -25.88
N ASP A 414 14.31 -14.08 -25.65
CA ASP A 414 12.96 -14.53 -26.03
C ASP A 414 12.78 -14.64 -27.56
N SER A 415 13.66 -13.99 -28.35
CA SER A 415 13.67 -14.14 -29.80
C SER A 415 14.38 -15.40 -30.29
N PHE A 416 15.03 -16.17 -29.43
CA PHE A 416 15.71 -17.39 -29.82
C PHE A 416 14.71 -18.52 -30.09
N PRO A 417 14.85 -19.24 -31.20
CA PRO A 417 13.98 -20.36 -31.54
C PRO A 417 14.06 -21.53 -30.54
N GLU A 418 15.10 -21.58 -29.73
CA GLU A 418 15.29 -22.56 -28.67
C GLU A 418 14.63 -22.18 -27.34
N VAL A 419 14.04 -20.98 -27.24
CA VAL A 419 13.31 -20.50 -26.05
C VAL A 419 11.82 -20.54 -26.33
N GLU A 420 11.07 -21.23 -25.49
CA GLU A 420 9.63 -21.35 -25.61
C GLU A 420 8.92 -20.34 -24.66
N GLY A 421 8.11 -19.47 -25.27
CA GLY A 421 7.32 -18.47 -24.54
C GLY A 421 8.18 -17.30 -24.01
N GLU A 422 7.56 -16.47 -23.16
CA GLU A 422 8.23 -15.36 -22.50
C GLU A 422 9.01 -15.83 -21.27
N SER A 423 10.25 -15.36 -21.15
CA SER A 423 11.09 -15.58 -19.96
C SER A 423 10.50 -14.93 -18.72
N ARG A 424 10.62 -15.57 -17.57
CA ARG A 424 10.17 -15.00 -16.30
C ARG A 424 11.28 -14.21 -15.63
N ILE A 425 10.90 -13.02 -15.13
CA ILE A 425 11.79 -12.10 -14.43
C ILE A 425 11.17 -11.79 -13.07
N ILE A 426 11.89 -12.03 -11.99
CA ILE A 426 11.48 -11.58 -10.66
C ILE A 426 12.67 -10.85 -10.02
N ARG A 427 12.42 -9.68 -9.44
CA ARG A 427 13.46 -8.90 -8.78
C ARG A 427 13.70 -9.44 -7.38
N VAL A 428 14.91 -9.26 -6.87
CA VAL A 428 15.31 -9.70 -5.53
C VAL A 428 15.47 -8.47 -4.65
N LEU A 429 14.92 -8.53 -3.44
CA LEU A 429 15.18 -7.50 -2.43
C LEU A 429 16.65 -7.59 -2.01
N VAL A 430 17.39 -6.51 -2.21
CA VAL A 430 18.75 -6.35 -1.72
C VAL A 430 18.67 -5.58 -0.40
N ASP A 431 19.33 -6.12 0.62
CA ASP A 431 19.42 -5.54 1.96
C ASP A 431 20.29 -4.27 1.97
#